data_c74b351b9337dbc4e544b2095e35f82e
#
_entry.id   c74b351b9337dbc4e544b2095e35f82e
#
_cell.length_a   1.000
_cell.length_b   1.000
_cell.length_c   1.000
_cell.angle_alpha   90.00
_cell.angle_beta   90.00
_cell.angle_gamma   90.00
#
_symmetry.space_group_name_H-M   'P 1'
#
loop_
_entity.id
_entity.type
_entity.pdbx_description
1 polymer ?
#
loop_
_entity_poly.entity_id
_entity_poly.type
_entity_poly.pdbx_seq_one_letter_code
_entity_poly.pdbx_strand_id
1 'polypeptide(L)'
;LHIVHLNSMALGDIGVALEMVAAAQRQGLDITTEVYPYTAASTGLATTLFDPGWQERMGISYNDLQWVATGERLTEETFASYREEGGTVIIHLMKPEWIEQGVRSPVTMIGSDGMPYAPGAHPRSAGTFARVLGRFVREAGALTLTDALAKITPVRLAKASGSAQRSGSCRPVEVFRY
;
A
#
# COMPACT_ATOMS: atom_id res chain seq x y z
N LEU A 1 6.77 -15.99 1.31
CA LEU A 1 7.15 -14.63 0.90
C LEU A 1 5.92 -13.72 0.97
N HIS A 2 6.06 -12.53 1.60
CA HIS A 2 5.02 -11.49 1.56
C HIS A 2 5.53 -10.28 0.78
N ILE A 3 4.76 -9.84 -0.22
CA ILE A 3 5.06 -8.66 -1.03
C ILE A 3 4.18 -7.53 -0.50
N VAL A 4 4.80 -6.51 0.09
CA VAL A 4 4.11 -5.37 0.69
C VAL A 4 3.69 -4.34 -0.36
N HIS A 5 2.62 -3.58 -0.10
CA HIS A 5 2.12 -2.41 -0.85
C HIS A 5 2.32 -2.50 -2.38
N LEU A 6 1.90 -3.62 -2.99
CA LEU A 6 2.12 -3.92 -4.41
C LEU A 6 1.70 -2.78 -5.35
N ASN A 7 0.63 -2.05 -5.01
CA ASN A 7 0.12 -0.95 -5.83
C ASN A 7 1.13 0.21 -6.00
N SER A 8 1.88 0.57 -4.96
CA SER A 8 2.88 1.65 -5.04
C SER A 8 4.18 1.22 -5.68
N MET A 9 4.45 -0.08 -5.76
CA MET A 9 5.64 -0.62 -6.41
C MET A 9 5.41 -0.91 -7.89
N ALA A 10 4.22 -1.43 -8.24
CA ALA A 10 3.90 -1.83 -9.61
C ALA A 10 3.34 -0.68 -10.46
N LEU A 11 2.72 0.34 -9.85
CA LEU A 11 2.13 1.48 -10.54
C LEU A 11 1.23 1.06 -11.72
N GLY A 12 1.54 1.51 -12.95
CA GLY A 12 0.81 1.17 -14.17
C GLY A 12 0.85 -0.31 -14.54
N ASP A 13 1.84 -1.05 -14.03
CA ASP A 13 2.02 -2.48 -14.27
C ASP A 13 1.31 -3.35 -13.22
N ILE A 14 0.42 -2.77 -12.41
CA ILE A 14 -0.29 -3.50 -11.35
C ILE A 14 -0.97 -4.76 -11.87
N GLY A 15 -1.55 -4.73 -13.07
CA GLY A 15 -2.18 -5.90 -13.70
C GLY A 15 -1.20 -7.04 -13.91
N VAL A 16 -0.03 -6.74 -14.45
CA VAL A 16 1.05 -7.72 -14.68
C VAL A 16 1.54 -8.30 -13.36
N ALA A 17 1.78 -7.46 -12.37
CA ALA A 17 2.22 -7.89 -11.05
C ALA A 17 1.21 -8.82 -10.37
N LEU A 18 -0.09 -8.52 -10.46
CA LEU A 18 -1.16 -9.38 -9.94
C LEU A 18 -1.21 -10.75 -10.63
N GLU A 19 -1.04 -10.78 -11.94
CA GLU A 19 -0.96 -12.04 -12.70
C GLU A 19 0.26 -12.89 -12.30
N MET A 20 1.42 -12.25 -12.09
CA MET A 20 2.63 -12.94 -11.61
C MET A 20 2.40 -13.57 -10.22
N VAL A 21 1.79 -12.84 -9.29
CA VAL A 21 1.43 -13.37 -7.96
C VAL A 21 0.46 -14.53 -8.09
N ALA A 22 -0.60 -14.38 -8.90
CA ALA A 22 -1.57 -15.43 -9.13
C ALA A 22 -0.95 -16.70 -9.76
N ALA A 23 -0.04 -16.53 -10.71
CA ALA A 23 0.67 -17.63 -11.35
C ALA A 23 1.57 -18.37 -10.36
N ALA A 24 2.30 -17.64 -9.52
CA ALA A 24 3.15 -18.22 -8.48
C ALA A 24 2.33 -19.02 -7.44
N GLN A 25 1.18 -18.49 -7.02
CA GLN A 25 0.26 -19.20 -6.12
C GLN A 25 -0.30 -20.47 -6.76
N ARG A 26 -0.65 -20.45 -8.06
CA ARG A 26 -1.10 -21.66 -8.79
C ARG A 26 -0.01 -22.74 -8.89
N GLN A 27 1.26 -22.35 -8.88
CA GLN A 27 2.40 -23.27 -8.83
C GLN A 27 2.70 -23.80 -7.42
N GLY A 28 1.89 -23.43 -6.42
CA GLY A 28 2.04 -23.87 -5.04
C GLY A 28 3.06 -23.09 -4.23
N LEU A 29 3.55 -21.94 -4.73
CA LEU A 29 4.45 -21.08 -3.98
C LEU A 29 3.67 -20.34 -2.90
N ASP A 30 4.20 -20.31 -1.68
CA ASP A 30 3.62 -19.56 -0.56
C ASP A 30 3.98 -18.08 -0.69
N ILE A 31 3.21 -17.37 -1.51
CA ILE A 31 3.33 -15.94 -1.76
C ILE A 31 2.03 -15.24 -1.41
N THR A 32 2.12 -14.18 -0.64
CA THR A 32 1.01 -13.28 -0.33
C THR A 32 1.38 -11.85 -0.68
N THR A 33 0.38 -11.01 -0.93
CA THR A 33 0.59 -9.58 -1.23
C THR A 33 -0.54 -8.73 -0.70
N GLU A 34 -0.24 -7.46 -0.46
CA GLU A 34 -1.19 -6.46 -0.01
C GLU A 34 -1.16 -5.19 -0.84
N VAL A 35 -2.24 -4.45 -0.76
CA VAL A 35 -2.40 -3.10 -1.32
C VAL A 35 -3.11 -2.21 -0.31
N TYR A 36 -2.93 -0.89 -0.44
CA TYR A 36 -3.69 0.10 0.34
C TYR A 36 -4.57 0.97 -0.58
N PRO A 37 -5.71 1.49 -0.07
CA PRO A 37 -6.74 2.11 -0.90
C PRO A 37 -6.53 3.62 -1.13
N TYR A 38 -5.30 4.06 -1.38
CA TYR A 38 -4.95 5.47 -1.61
C TYR A 38 -4.08 5.63 -2.85
N THR A 39 -4.19 6.79 -3.50
CA THR A 39 -3.46 7.16 -4.71
C THR A 39 -2.11 7.81 -4.45
N ALA A 40 -1.72 7.95 -3.19
CA ALA A 40 -0.43 8.48 -2.80
C ALA A 40 0.35 7.47 -1.95
N ALA A 41 1.67 7.51 -2.04
CA ALA A 41 2.60 6.82 -1.18
C ALA A 41 3.19 7.77 -0.14
N SER A 42 3.93 7.25 0.83
CA SER A 42 4.67 8.06 1.79
C SER A 42 5.94 7.34 2.23
N THR A 43 7.05 8.05 2.22
CA THR A 43 8.36 7.51 2.63
C THR A 43 9.30 8.63 3.08
N GLY A 44 10.46 8.25 3.61
CA GLY A 44 11.52 9.21 3.94
C GLY A 44 12.18 9.80 2.69
N LEU A 45 12.41 11.11 2.67
CA LEU A 45 13.02 11.79 1.54
C LEU A 45 14.52 11.46 1.38
N ALA A 46 15.20 11.10 2.46
CA ALA A 46 16.61 10.71 2.44
C ALA A 46 16.88 9.28 1.94
N THR A 47 15.83 8.54 1.54
CA THR A 47 15.99 7.16 1.06
C THR A 47 16.59 7.10 -0.36
N THR A 48 17.16 5.93 -0.71
CA THR A 48 17.72 5.66 -2.05
C THR A 48 16.67 5.69 -3.17
N LEU A 49 15.38 5.69 -2.84
CA LEU A 49 14.30 5.86 -3.80
C LEU A 49 14.49 7.16 -4.63
N PHE A 50 15.01 8.20 -3.99
CA PHE A 50 15.21 9.52 -4.56
C PHE A 50 16.64 9.77 -5.06
N ASP A 51 17.45 8.73 -5.26
CA ASP A 51 18.76 8.87 -5.89
C ASP A 51 18.66 9.32 -7.35
N PRO A 52 19.69 9.93 -7.92
CA PRO A 52 19.65 10.50 -9.27
C PRO A 52 18.93 9.61 -10.29
N GLY A 53 18.08 10.22 -11.12
CA GLY A 53 17.20 9.53 -12.07
C GLY A 53 15.84 9.07 -11.49
N TRP A 54 15.49 9.42 -10.25
CA TRP A 54 14.23 9.03 -9.64
C TRP A 54 13.00 9.56 -10.39
N GLN A 55 13.09 10.78 -10.95
CA GLN A 55 12.00 11.41 -11.70
C GLN A 55 11.62 10.58 -12.93
N GLU A 56 12.62 10.14 -13.69
CA GLU A 56 12.41 9.29 -14.87
C GLU A 56 11.88 7.92 -14.50
N ARG A 57 12.45 7.28 -13.45
CA ARG A 57 12.00 5.96 -12.98
C ARG A 57 10.56 5.96 -12.49
N MET A 58 10.11 7.03 -11.82
CA MET A 58 8.76 7.12 -11.27
C MET A 58 7.79 7.88 -12.17
N GLY A 59 8.28 8.58 -13.19
CA GLY A 59 7.46 9.38 -14.10
C GLY A 59 6.80 10.59 -13.41
N ILE A 60 7.44 11.16 -12.38
CA ILE A 60 6.95 12.28 -11.58
C ILE A 60 7.99 13.38 -11.44
N SER A 61 7.58 14.53 -10.94
CA SER A 61 8.39 15.72 -10.72
C SER A 61 8.48 16.10 -9.24
N TYR A 62 9.26 17.11 -8.91
CA TYR A 62 9.30 17.68 -7.56
C TYR A 62 7.92 18.10 -7.06
N ASN A 63 7.07 18.67 -7.91
CA ASN A 63 5.73 19.10 -7.54
C ASN A 63 4.77 17.95 -7.17
N ASP A 64 5.10 16.71 -7.50
CA ASP A 64 4.34 15.53 -7.08
C ASP A 64 4.71 15.06 -5.67
N LEU A 65 5.74 15.65 -5.08
CA LEU A 65 6.15 15.43 -3.70
C LEU A 65 5.56 16.50 -2.80
N GLN A 66 5.01 16.06 -1.65
CA GLN A 66 4.46 16.95 -0.63
C GLN A 66 5.21 16.75 0.68
N TRP A 67 5.81 17.81 1.21
CA TRP A 67 6.47 17.78 2.50
C TRP A 67 5.45 17.63 3.63
N VAL A 68 5.60 16.61 4.47
CA VAL A 68 4.59 16.31 5.50
C VAL A 68 4.51 17.41 6.56
N ALA A 69 5.64 17.99 6.95
CA ALA A 69 5.68 18.97 8.04
C ALA A 69 4.94 20.28 7.74
N THR A 70 4.94 20.73 6.46
CA THR A 70 4.32 22.01 6.06
C THR A 70 3.12 21.83 5.13
N GLY A 71 3.02 20.67 4.46
CA GLY A 71 2.01 20.40 3.43
C GLY A 71 2.32 21.01 2.06
N GLU A 72 3.47 21.67 1.90
CA GLU A 72 3.86 22.28 0.63
C GLU A 72 4.30 21.25 -0.43
N ARG A 73 4.14 21.63 -1.69
CA ARG A 73 4.71 20.89 -2.82
C ARG A 73 6.16 21.31 -3.02
N LEU A 74 7.03 20.32 -3.31
CA LEU A 74 8.45 20.59 -3.43
C LEU A 74 8.83 21.26 -4.76
N THR A 75 9.87 22.07 -4.70
CA THR A 75 10.68 22.53 -5.83
C THR A 75 12.02 21.81 -5.80
N GLU A 76 12.88 22.05 -6.80
CA GLU A 76 14.24 21.51 -6.81
C GLU A 76 15.04 21.97 -5.59
N GLU A 77 14.91 23.25 -5.23
CA GLU A 77 15.64 23.83 -4.10
C GLU A 77 15.16 23.26 -2.76
N THR A 78 13.85 23.19 -2.55
CA THR A 78 13.28 22.66 -1.29
C THR A 78 13.52 21.16 -1.18
N PHE A 79 13.50 20.43 -2.30
CA PHE A 79 13.85 19.00 -2.33
C PHE A 79 15.30 18.78 -1.85
N ALA A 80 16.26 19.54 -2.37
CA ALA A 80 17.66 19.41 -1.97
C ALA A 80 17.84 19.70 -0.47
N SER A 81 17.26 20.79 0.01
CA SER A 81 17.34 21.19 1.43
C SER A 81 16.70 20.14 2.36
N TYR A 82 15.48 19.70 2.07
CA TYR A 82 14.76 18.74 2.92
C TYR A 82 15.33 17.33 2.83
N ARG A 83 16.01 16.98 1.75
CA ARG A 83 16.72 15.71 1.64
C ARG A 83 17.89 15.64 2.63
N GLU A 84 18.60 16.74 2.83
CA GLU A 84 19.68 16.85 3.82
C GLU A 84 19.14 16.85 5.26
N GLU A 85 18.05 17.58 5.51
CA GLU A 85 17.39 17.63 6.78
C GLU A 85 16.84 16.26 7.20
N GLY A 86 16.36 15.48 6.23
CA GLY A 86 15.60 14.27 6.46
C GLY A 86 14.16 14.56 6.87
N GLY A 87 13.29 13.57 6.70
CA GLY A 87 11.86 13.68 7.02
C GLY A 87 11.01 12.94 6.00
N THR A 88 9.71 13.13 6.09
CA THR A 88 8.73 12.34 5.32
C THR A 88 8.07 13.17 4.22
N VAL A 89 7.90 12.55 3.06
CA VAL A 89 7.11 13.08 1.95
C VAL A 89 5.93 12.18 1.63
N ILE A 90 4.85 12.80 1.13
CA ILE A 90 3.77 12.13 0.42
C ILE A 90 4.07 12.24 -1.07
N ILE A 91 3.95 11.13 -1.79
CA ILE A 91 4.25 11.01 -3.21
C ILE A 91 2.94 10.78 -3.96
N HIS A 92 2.50 11.73 -4.76
CA HIS A 92 1.26 11.67 -5.54
C HIS A 92 1.53 11.06 -6.92
N LEU A 93 1.56 9.72 -7.01
CA LEU A 93 2.00 9.04 -8.22
C LEU A 93 1.04 7.97 -8.76
N MET A 94 0.02 7.57 -8.00
CA MET A 94 -0.86 6.47 -8.42
C MET A 94 -2.19 6.97 -8.94
N LYS A 95 -2.70 6.30 -9.97
CA LYS A 95 -4.02 6.58 -10.54
C LYS A 95 -5.12 5.78 -9.83
N PRO A 96 -6.35 6.34 -9.74
CA PRO A 96 -7.48 5.65 -9.08
C PRO A 96 -7.78 4.26 -9.63
N GLU A 97 -7.67 4.07 -10.94
CA GLU A 97 -7.91 2.79 -11.60
C GLU A 97 -6.92 1.69 -11.19
N TRP A 98 -5.66 2.06 -10.93
CA TRP A 98 -4.65 1.10 -10.43
C TRP A 98 -4.97 0.63 -9.02
N ILE A 99 -5.46 1.57 -8.19
CA ILE A 99 -5.89 1.25 -6.81
C ILE A 99 -7.10 0.34 -6.84
N GLU A 100 -8.10 0.64 -7.67
CA GLU A 100 -9.30 -0.18 -7.79
C GLU A 100 -8.95 -1.60 -8.26
N GLN A 101 -8.10 -1.72 -9.28
CA GLN A 101 -7.64 -3.01 -9.78
C GLN A 101 -6.95 -3.84 -8.67
N GLY A 102 -6.06 -3.21 -7.91
CA GLY A 102 -5.40 -3.86 -6.77
C GLY A 102 -6.39 -4.28 -5.67
N VAL A 103 -7.29 -3.37 -5.27
CA VAL A 103 -8.28 -3.64 -4.21
C VAL A 103 -9.27 -4.74 -4.60
N ARG A 104 -9.70 -4.79 -5.86
CA ARG A 104 -10.63 -5.83 -6.37
C ARG A 104 -9.98 -7.19 -6.56
N SER A 105 -8.67 -7.25 -6.76
CA SER A 105 -7.96 -8.49 -7.07
C SER A 105 -8.17 -9.57 -6.01
N PRO A 106 -8.48 -10.83 -6.41
CA PRO A 106 -8.64 -11.91 -5.46
C PRO A 106 -7.33 -12.33 -4.77
N VAL A 107 -6.17 -11.97 -5.27
CA VAL A 107 -4.88 -12.38 -4.68
C VAL A 107 -4.32 -11.39 -3.66
N THR A 108 -4.94 -10.21 -3.52
CA THR A 108 -4.48 -9.18 -2.58
C THR A 108 -5.21 -9.19 -1.26
N MET A 109 -4.51 -8.82 -0.22
CA MET A 109 -5.07 -8.36 1.05
C MET A 109 -5.05 -6.83 1.11
N ILE A 110 -5.67 -6.26 2.14
CA ILE A 110 -5.58 -4.83 2.43
C ILE A 110 -4.64 -4.64 3.61
N GLY A 111 -3.52 -3.98 3.36
CA GLY A 111 -2.63 -3.46 4.37
C GLY A 111 -2.80 -1.95 4.54
N SER A 112 -2.43 -1.39 5.68
CA SER A 112 -2.47 0.06 5.87
C SER A 112 -1.18 0.73 5.39
N ASP A 113 -0.08 0.02 5.47
CA ASP A 113 1.26 0.61 5.31
C ASP A 113 1.41 1.89 6.17
N GLY A 114 0.82 1.80 7.39
CA GLY A 114 0.72 2.93 8.31
C GLY A 114 2.06 3.31 8.89
N MET A 115 2.27 4.62 9.03
CA MET A 115 3.42 5.20 9.73
C MET A 115 2.98 5.77 11.09
N PRO A 116 3.90 6.07 12.00
CA PRO A 116 3.56 6.77 13.23
C PRO A 116 2.73 8.02 12.93
N TYR A 117 1.72 8.26 13.76
CA TYR A 117 0.86 9.43 13.59
C TYR A 117 1.65 10.71 13.86
N ALA A 118 1.51 11.67 12.94
CA ALA A 118 1.99 13.04 13.08
C ALA A 118 1.04 13.98 12.34
N PRO A 119 0.95 15.26 12.71
CA PRO A 119 0.23 16.25 11.90
C PRO A 119 0.71 16.24 10.45
N GLY A 120 -0.22 16.22 9.49
CA GLY A 120 0.10 16.12 8.07
C GLY A 120 0.45 14.73 7.56
N ALA A 121 0.58 13.71 8.43
CA ALA A 121 0.88 12.34 8.02
C ALA A 121 -0.18 11.78 7.06
N HIS A 122 0.25 10.84 6.22
CA HIS A 122 -0.62 10.20 5.25
C HIS A 122 -1.84 9.55 5.95
N PRO A 123 -3.09 9.78 5.48
CA PRO A 123 -4.30 9.29 6.14
C PRO A 123 -4.42 7.76 6.19
N ARG A 124 -3.57 7.02 5.47
CA ARG A 124 -3.56 5.55 5.48
C ARG A 124 -3.27 4.96 6.87
N SER A 125 -2.58 5.70 7.74
CA SER A 125 -2.29 5.26 9.11
C SER A 125 -3.54 5.02 9.97
N ALA A 126 -4.62 5.76 9.74
CA ALA A 126 -5.86 5.66 10.51
C ALA A 126 -7.09 5.25 9.67
N GLY A 127 -7.13 5.60 8.37
CA GLY A 127 -8.34 5.55 7.55
C GLY A 127 -8.45 4.35 6.61
N THR A 128 -7.43 3.51 6.47
CA THR A 128 -7.35 2.48 5.42
C THR A 128 -8.57 1.54 5.42
N PHE A 129 -8.86 0.92 6.54
CA PHE A 129 -9.94 -0.09 6.59
C PHE A 129 -11.32 0.55 6.49
N ALA A 130 -11.53 1.69 7.14
CA ALA A 130 -12.76 2.47 7.02
C ALA A 130 -13.01 2.93 5.58
N ARG A 131 -11.95 3.34 4.86
CA ARG A 131 -12.01 3.72 3.45
C ARG A 131 -12.39 2.55 2.55
N VAL A 132 -11.89 1.34 2.80
CA VAL A 132 -12.30 0.14 2.04
C VAL A 132 -13.80 -0.09 2.18
N LEU A 133 -14.32 -0.07 3.39
CA LEU A 133 -15.75 -0.29 3.66
C LEU A 133 -16.63 0.87 3.13
N GLY A 134 -16.19 2.12 3.29
CA GLY A 134 -16.92 3.28 2.79
C GLY A 134 -16.90 3.37 1.27
N ARG A 135 -15.71 3.58 0.70
CA ARG A 135 -15.55 3.89 -0.71
C ARG A 135 -15.76 2.69 -1.63
N PHE A 136 -15.12 1.53 -1.32
CA PHE A 136 -15.11 0.39 -2.26
C PHE A 136 -16.29 -0.56 -2.07
N VAL A 137 -16.89 -0.63 -0.89
CA VAL A 137 -18.11 -1.41 -0.68
C VAL A 137 -19.34 -0.55 -0.89
N ARG A 138 -19.53 0.50 -0.07
CA ARG A 138 -20.79 1.23 0.01
C ARG A 138 -21.01 2.20 -1.16
N GLU A 139 -19.98 2.97 -1.55
CA GLU A 139 -20.11 4.01 -2.57
C GLU A 139 -19.93 3.46 -3.99
N ALA A 140 -18.83 2.72 -4.23
CA ALA A 140 -18.49 2.24 -5.56
C ALA A 140 -19.05 0.83 -5.89
N GLY A 141 -19.47 0.04 -4.90
CA GLY A 141 -19.88 -1.35 -5.11
C GLY A 141 -18.80 -2.22 -5.73
N ALA A 142 -17.53 -1.85 -5.57
CA ALA A 142 -16.39 -2.53 -6.16
C ALA A 142 -16.05 -3.85 -5.45
N LEU A 143 -16.47 -3.99 -4.20
CA LEU A 143 -16.38 -5.21 -3.38
C LEU A 143 -17.71 -5.47 -2.68
N THR A 144 -18.02 -6.75 -2.45
CA THR A 144 -19.04 -7.10 -1.46
C THR A 144 -18.51 -6.84 -0.04
N LEU A 145 -19.41 -6.65 0.93
CA LEU A 145 -18.99 -6.52 2.33
C LEU A 145 -18.20 -7.75 2.80
N THR A 146 -18.64 -8.94 2.42
CA THR A 146 -17.96 -10.20 2.77
C THR A 146 -16.56 -10.28 2.22
N ASP A 147 -16.35 -9.90 0.94
CA ASP A 147 -15.02 -9.88 0.34
C ASP A 147 -14.11 -8.85 1.00
N ALA A 148 -14.65 -7.65 1.29
CA ALA A 148 -13.90 -6.62 1.98
C ALA A 148 -13.45 -7.08 3.37
N LEU A 149 -14.35 -7.68 4.15
CA LEU A 149 -14.03 -8.23 5.47
C LEU A 149 -12.97 -9.34 5.37
N ALA A 150 -13.09 -10.24 4.38
CA ALA A 150 -12.08 -11.26 4.16
C ALA A 150 -10.70 -10.69 3.81
N LYS A 151 -10.65 -9.56 3.12
CA LYS A 151 -9.39 -8.89 2.76
C LYS A 151 -8.72 -8.12 3.90
N ILE A 152 -9.49 -7.63 4.86
CA ILE A 152 -9.00 -6.82 5.99
C ILE A 152 -8.81 -7.64 7.28
N THR A 153 -9.05 -8.95 7.24
CA THR A 153 -8.95 -9.83 8.40
C THR A 153 -7.98 -10.99 8.18
N PRO A 154 -7.46 -11.63 9.25
CA PRO A 154 -6.55 -12.77 9.17
C PRO A 154 -7.08 -14.00 8.42
N VAL A 155 -8.39 -14.07 8.16
CA VAL A 155 -9.03 -15.20 7.46
C VAL A 155 -8.38 -15.50 6.12
N ARG A 156 -7.93 -14.48 5.41
CA ARG A 156 -7.29 -14.64 4.10
C ARG A 156 -5.84 -15.09 4.20
N LEU A 157 -5.11 -14.62 5.20
CA LEU A 157 -3.77 -15.10 5.54
C LEU A 157 -3.78 -16.61 5.81
N ALA A 158 -4.75 -17.09 6.58
CA ALA A 158 -4.91 -18.52 6.90
C ALA A 158 -5.21 -19.37 5.66
N LYS A 159 -5.98 -18.87 4.69
CA LYS A 159 -6.25 -19.56 3.42
C LYS A 159 -5.06 -19.59 2.49
N ALA A 160 -4.29 -18.50 2.42
CA ALA A 160 -3.12 -18.40 1.56
C ALA A 160 -1.98 -19.30 2.04
N SER A 161 -1.81 -19.46 3.35
CA SER A 161 -0.75 -20.30 3.94
C SER A 161 -1.08 -21.80 4.02
N GLY A 162 -2.22 -22.24 3.49
CA GLY A 162 -2.67 -23.65 3.59
C GLY A 162 -2.94 -24.14 5.02
N SER A 163 -2.85 -23.26 6.02
CA SER A 163 -3.04 -23.57 7.45
C SER A 163 -4.49 -23.64 7.89
N ALA A 164 -5.45 -23.38 6.99
CA ALA A 164 -6.87 -23.33 7.29
C ALA A 164 -7.50 -24.70 7.64
N GLN A 165 -6.73 -25.80 7.62
CA GLN A 165 -7.23 -27.13 7.94
C GLN A 165 -6.74 -27.70 9.28
N ARG A 166 -6.03 -26.94 10.12
CA ARG A 166 -5.62 -27.43 11.43
C ARG A 166 -6.15 -26.54 12.55
N SER A 167 -7.21 -27.02 13.16
CA SER A 167 -7.72 -26.74 14.52
C SER A 167 -8.17 -25.33 14.87
N GLY A 168 -9.38 -25.27 15.45
CA GLY A 168 -10.04 -24.12 16.06
C GLY A 168 -9.36 -23.52 17.29
N SER A 169 -8.09 -23.13 17.19
CA SER A 169 -7.46 -22.25 18.17
C SER A 169 -6.88 -21.05 17.45
N CYS A 170 -7.57 -19.91 17.53
CA CYS A 170 -6.96 -18.61 17.28
C CYS A 170 -5.77 -18.46 18.23
N ARG A 171 -4.54 -18.58 17.74
CA ARG A 171 -3.40 -18.04 18.46
C ARG A 171 -3.43 -16.53 18.35
N PRO A 172 -3.24 -15.78 19.42
CA PRO A 172 -3.09 -14.33 19.34
C PRO A 172 -1.91 -14.01 18.41
N VAL A 173 -2.13 -13.09 17.47
CA VAL A 173 -1.04 -12.49 16.72
C VAL A 173 -0.20 -11.71 17.74
N GLU A 174 1.05 -12.10 17.93
CA GLU A 174 1.98 -11.29 18.70
C GLU A 174 2.14 -9.96 17.96
N VAL A 175 1.55 -8.92 18.54
CA VAL A 175 1.77 -7.54 18.08
C VAL A 175 3.19 -7.18 18.49
N PHE A 176 4.09 -7.06 17.54
CA PHE A 176 5.40 -6.49 17.79
C PHE A 176 5.21 -5.10 18.39
N ARG A 177 5.56 -4.95 19.66
CA ARG A 177 5.71 -3.64 20.30
C ARG A 177 7.12 -3.14 19.95
N TYR A 178 7.16 -2.05 19.20
CA TYR A 178 8.36 -1.24 19.06
C TYR A 178 8.46 -0.29 20.24
#